data_d2568d5d486693580ad3b49173f8769c
#
_entry.id   d2568d5d486693580ad3b49173f8769c
#
_cell.length_a   1.000
_cell.length_b   1.000
_cell.length_c   1.000
_cell.angle_alpha   90.00
_cell.angle_beta   90.00
_cell.angle_gamma   90.00
#
_symmetry.space_group_name_H-M   'P 1'
#
loop_
_entity.id
_entity.type
_entity.pdbx_description
1 polymer ?
#
loop_
_entity_poly.entity_id
_entity_poly.type
_entity_poly.pdbx_seq_one_letter_code
_entity_poly.pdbx_strand_id
1 'polypeptide(L)'
;MTEFTTTARGDRVAYDLRGSGPAIVFVAGAGPFRAIDPWTTETAERAADLGLTTLVFDRLGRGESEADGVLDLDRELDALRAVIEVAGGSAVLCGHSSGCSISLRAAVAGLPVTGLALWEAPLAGDARETRAWSDEVERLIDAGDFPGALGHYMKDMPPEWLAEMKATPEWEYIAAGVRSNRADGQSMVWATAALEEAGTTATGAAGVVAGAGAGAAGGTTATGAAAAGPLAGIRVPVLAMFGLETFPEMPVAAERIAAAIPGTVVKEVPGAEHSWEPEPMAHELAAFVKSASTRV
;
A
#
# COMPACT_ATOMS: atom_id res chain seq x y z
N MET A 1 -13.87 18.08 10.52
CA MET A 1 -14.13 19.15 9.48
C MET A 1 -13.11 18.91 8.39
N THR A 2 -13.55 18.76 7.14
CA THR A 2 -12.64 18.54 6.02
C THR A 2 -11.66 19.71 5.87
N GLU A 3 -10.38 19.39 5.84
CA GLU A 3 -9.29 20.32 5.55
C GLU A 3 -8.71 20.02 4.17
N PHE A 4 -7.90 20.94 3.64
CA PHE A 4 -7.32 20.80 2.30
C PHE A 4 -5.85 21.22 2.30
N THR A 5 -5.04 20.47 1.56
CA THR A 5 -3.67 20.86 1.19
C THR A 5 -3.53 20.89 -0.33
N THR A 6 -2.40 21.41 -0.81
CA THR A 6 -2.15 21.52 -2.24
C THR A 6 -0.81 20.87 -2.56
N THR A 7 -0.77 20.02 -3.58
CA THR A 7 0.46 19.40 -4.07
C THR A 7 1.36 20.43 -4.77
N ALA A 8 2.62 20.06 -4.99
CA ALA A 8 3.54 20.89 -5.78
C ALA A 8 3.06 21.11 -7.24
N ARG A 9 2.19 20.26 -7.75
CA ARG A 9 1.56 20.39 -9.08
C ARG A 9 0.29 21.23 -9.07
N GLY A 10 -0.20 21.64 -7.89
CA GLY A 10 -1.42 22.43 -7.74
C GLY A 10 -2.69 21.60 -7.49
N ASP A 11 -2.59 20.29 -7.33
CA ASP A 11 -3.73 19.44 -6.99
C ASP A 11 -4.20 19.69 -5.56
N ARG A 12 -5.50 19.78 -5.36
CA ARG A 12 -6.11 19.97 -4.06
C ARG A 12 -6.44 18.61 -3.45
N VAL A 13 -5.93 18.34 -2.24
CA VAL A 13 -6.14 17.10 -1.51
C VAL A 13 -6.93 17.36 -0.25
N ALA A 14 -8.07 16.69 -0.12
CA ALA A 14 -8.95 16.73 1.03
C ALA A 14 -8.52 15.72 2.08
N TYR A 15 -8.48 16.13 3.35
CA TYR A 15 -8.09 15.24 4.45
C TYR A 15 -8.82 15.56 5.75
N ASP A 16 -8.78 14.60 6.67
CA ASP A 16 -9.11 14.77 8.07
C ASP A 16 -7.88 14.49 8.91
N LEU A 17 -7.51 15.44 9.77
CA LEU A 17 -6.41 15.35 10.72
C LEU A 17 -6.95 15.29 12.15
N ARG A 18 -6.48 14.34 12.96
CA ARG A 18 -6.92 14.16 14.35
C ARG A 18 -5.75 13.84 15.27
N GLY A 19 -5.94 14.12 16.55
CA GLY A 19 -5.03 13.75 17.62
C GLY A 19 -3.75 14.56 17.67
N SER A 20 -2.79 14.05 18.44
CA SER A 20 -1.45 14.64 18.57
C SER A 20 -0.47 13.55 19.01
N GLY A 21 0.74 13.56 18.47
CA GLY A 21 1.77 12.54 18.73
C GLY A 21 2.45 12.08 17.45
N PRO A 22 3.10 10.92 17.44
CA PRO A 22 3.68 10.37 16.21
C PRO A 22 2.63 10.16 15.12
N ALA A 23 2.98 10.49 13.88
CA ALA A 23 2.02 10.54 12.78
C ALA A 23 1.85 9.21 12.05
N ILE A 24 0.60 8.93 11.65
CA ILE A 24 0.23 7.86 10.74
C ILE A 24 -0.69 8.42 9.65
N VAL A 25 -0.40 8.09 8.39
CA VAL A 25 -1.22 8.44 7.22
C VAL A 25 -1.82 7.16 6.64
N PHE A 26 -3.13 7.13 6.48
CA PHE A 26 -3.85 6.01 5.88
C PHE A 26 -3.91 6.15 4.36
N VAL A 27 -3.33 5.18 3.66
CA VAL A 27 -3.28 5.13 2.19
C VAL A 27 -4.29 4.08 1.71
N ALA A 28 -5.45 4.53 1.31
CA ALA A 28 -6.54 3.65 0.85
C ALA A 28 -6.16 2.84 -0.39
N GLY A 29 -6.77 1.67 -0.54
CA GLY A 29 -6.72 0.87 -1.75
C GLY A 29 -7.54 1.46 -2.90
N ALA A 30 -7.89 0.64 -3.89
CA ALA A 30 -8.69 1.04 -5.04
C ALA A 30 -10.16 1.29 -4.65
N GLY A 31 -10.67 2.47 -4.96
CA GLY A 31 -12.08 2.83 -4.79
C GLY A 31 -12.41 3.61 -3.52
N PRO A 32 -12.07 3.18 -2.28
CA PRO A 32 -12.47 3.86 -1.06
C PRO A 32 -11.97 5.30 -0.95
N PHE A 33 -12.79 6.14 -0.30
CA PHE A 33 -12.47 7.49 0.13
C PHE A 33 -13.22 7.81 1.43
N ARG A 34 -12.86 8.86 2.13
CA ARG A 34 -13.30 9.16 3.51
C ARG A 34 -14.81 9.00 3.76
N ALA A 35 -15.64 9.48 2.83
CA ALA A 35 -17.10 9.48 3.03
C ALA A 35 -17.75 8.09 2.95
N ILE A 36 -17.08 7.11 2.34
CA ILE A 36 -17.62 5.75 2.15
C ILE A 36 -16.77 4.66 2.83
N ASP A 37 -15.74 5.05 3.60
CA ASP A 37 -14.89 4.13 4.35
C ASP A 37 -14.99 4.38 5.86
N PRO A 38 -16.05 3.88 6.51
CA PRO A 38 -16.24 4.06 7.93
C PRO A 38 -15.21 3.29 8.78
N TRP A 39 -14.65 2.16 8.28
CA TRP A 39 -13.66 1.34 9.00
C TRP A 39 -12.34 2.10 9.18
N THR A 40 -11.81 2.69 8.12
CA THR A 40 -10.59 3.51 8.21
C THR A 40 -10.82 4.75 9.06
N THR A 41 -11.98 5.40 8.92
CA THR A 41 -12.33 6.59 9.72
C THR A 41 -12.40 6.25 11.21
N GLU A 42 -13.11 5.19 11.61
CA GLU A 42 -13.20 4.75 13.00
C GLU A 42 -11.83 4.32 13.56
N THR A 43 -11.04 3.60 12.77
CA THR A 43 -9.69 3.20 13.16
C THR A 43 -8.81 4.42 13.43
N ALA A 44 -8.87 5.44 12.57
CA ALA A 44 -8.11 6.67 12.74
C ALA A 44 -8.53 7.45 14.00
N GLU A 45 -9.83 7.51 14.30
CA GLU A 45 -10.36 8.14 15.52
C GLU A 45 -9.86 7.42 16.77
N ARG A 46 -9.99 6.10 16.82
CA ARG A 46 -9.50 5.28 17.94
C ARG A 46 -7.98 5.38 18.12
N ALA A 47 -7.22 5.38 17.01
CA ALA A 47 -5.76 5.52 17.06
C ALA A 47 -5.34 6.93 17.55
N ALA A 48 -6.11 7.97 17.22
CA ALA A 48 -5.90 9.31 17.76
C ALA A 48 -6.14 9.36 19.29
N ASP A 49 -7.18 8.70 19.79
CA ASP A 49 -7.45 8.56 21.22
C ASP A 49 -6.33 7.79 21.95
N LEU A 50 -5.63 6.90 21.24
CA LEU A 50 -4.44 6.21 21.72
C LEU A 50 -3.15 7.05 21.64
N GLY A 51 -3.24 8.33 21.28
CA GLY A 51 -2.15 9.31 21.32
C GLY A 51 -1.30 9.34 20.04
N LEU A 52 -1.90 9.10 18.88
CA LEU A 52 -1.29 9.33 17.59
C LEU A 52 -1.83 10.61 16.93
N THR A 53 -1.07 11.17 16.01
CA THR A 53 -1.59 12.03 14.95
C THR A 53 -2.04 11.14 13.80
N THR A 54 -3.32 11.17 13.43
CA THR A 54 -3.88 10.36 12.34
C THR A 54 -4.36 11.24 11.20
N LEU A 55 -4.03 10.86 9.98
CA LEU A 55 -4.47 11.54 8.76
C LEU A 55 -5.11 10.56 7.80
N VAL A 56 -6.39 10.79 7.46
CA VAL A 56 -7.12 10.10 6.41
C VAL A 56 -7.37 11.10 5.29
N PHE A 57 -7.12 10.74 4.05
CA PHE A 57 -7.29 11.64 2.90
C PHE A 57 -8.02 10.97 1.74
N ASP A 58 -8.67 11.78 0.94
CA ASP A 58 -9.18 11.34 -0.35
C ASP A 58 -8.04 11.35 -1.35
N ARG A 59 -7.73 10.21 -1.96
CA ARG A 59 -6.75 10.11 -3.03
C ARG A 59 -7.23 10.90 -4.25
N LEU A 60 -6.30 11.33 -5.10
CA LEU A 60 -6.63 12.16 -6.26
C LEU A 60 -7.68 11.51 -7.17
N GLY A 61 -8.69 12.29 -7.53
CA GLY A 61 -9.83 11.86 -8.33
C GLY A 61 -10.92 11.14 -7.54
N ARG A 62 -10.86 11.14 -6.20
CA ARG A 62 -11.84 10.53 -5.31
C ARG A 62 -12.39 11.56 -4.31
N GLY A 63 -13.64 11.37 -3.88
CA GLY A 63 -14.27 12.20 -2.85
C GLY A 63 -14.16 13.70 -3.14
N GLU A 64 -13.59 14.45 -2.19
CA GLU A 64 -13.38 15.89 -2.29
C GLU A 64 -12.00 16.28 -2.85
N SER A 65 -11.16 15.30 -3.25
CA SER A 65 -9.88 15.50 -3.94
C SER A 65 -10.06 15.41 -5.45
N GLU A 66 -10.85 16.34 -6.01
CA GLU A 66 -11.09 16.42 -7.45
C GLU A 66 -9.78 16.69 -8.20
N ALA A 67 -9.54 15.92 -9.25
CA ALA A 67 -8.36 16.09 -10.10
C ALA A 67 -8.67 15.69 -11.55
N ASP A 68 -8.17 16.49 -12.48
CA ASP A 68 -8.32 16.28 -13.91
C ASP A 68 -7.08 15.66 -14.55
N GLY A 69 -7.24 15.09 -15.74
CA GLY A 69 -6.15 14.53 -16.53
C GLY A 69 -5.71 13.15 -16.05
N VAL A 70 -4.44 12.81 -16.32
CA VAL A 70 -3.87 11.50 -15.98
C VAL A 70 -3.52 11.45 -14.50
N LEU A 71 -4.09 10.46 -13.79
CA LEU A 71 -3.87 10.22 -12.37
C LEU A 71 -2.88 9.05 -12.20
N ASP A 72 -1.61 9.31 -12.53
CA ASP A 72 -0.54 8.33 -12.45
C ASP A 72 0.09 8.20 -11.05
N LEU A 73 0.95 7.22 -10.89
CA LEU A 73 1.62 6.95 -9.62
C LEU A 73 2.52 8.10 -9.14
N ASP A 74 3.18 8.81 -10.04
CA ASP A 74 4.05 9.93 -9.65
C ASP A 74 3.21 11.09 -9.08
N ARG A 75 2.05 11.35 -9.66
CA ARG A 75 1.10 12.35 -9.15
C ARG A 75 0.50 11.94 -7.81
N GLU A 76 0.23 10.65 -7.61
CA GLU A 76 -0.21 10.11 -6.33
C GLU A 76 0.87 10.26 -5.25
N LEU A 77 2.15 10.05 -5.58
CA LEU A 77 3.27 10.27 -4.65
C LEU A 77 3.43 11.75 -4.27
N ASP A 78 3.13 12.68 -5.17
CA ASP A 78 3.11 14.11 -4.86
C ASP A 78 1.98 14.45 -3.86
N ALA A 79 0.80 13.85 -4.02
CA ALA A 79 -0.29 14.00 -3.06
C ALA A 79 0.08 13.43 -1.69
N LEU A 80 0.68 12.24 -1.67
CA LEU A 80 1.12 11.59 -0.44
C LEU A 80 2.19 12.43 0.28
N ARG A 81 3.14 13.03 -0.46
CA ARG A 81 4.12 13.97 0.11
C ARG A 81 3.44 15.17 0.77
N ALA A 82 2.43 15.75 0.13
CA ALA A 82 1.70 16.91 0.67
C ALA A 82 0.96 16.59 1.96
N VAL A 83 0.33 15.41 2.07
CA VAL A 83 -0.38 15.01 3.30
C VAL A 83 0.60 14.58 4.42
N ILE A 84 1.76 14.00 4.10
CA ILE A 84 2.82 13.73 5.10
C ILE A 84 3.34 15.05 5.70
N GLU A 85 3.51 16.08 4.88
CA GLU A 85 3.92 17.41 5.39
C GLU A 85 2.90 17.97 6.38
N VAL A 86 1.61 17.88 6.06
CA VAL A 86 0.52 18.28 6.97
C VAL A 86 0.51 17.46 8.26
N ALA A 87 0.82 16.17 8.18
CA ALA A 87 0.86 15.29 9.34
C ALA A 87 2.06 15.54 10.29
N GLY A 88 2.97 16.47 9.93
CA GLY A 88 4.12 16.85 10.75
C GLY A 88 5.48 16.60 10.10
N GLY A 89 5.52 16.44 8.78
CA GLY A 89 6.74 16.33 7.99
C GLY A 89 7.32 14.91 7.87
N SER A 90 6.84 13.96 8.68
CA SER A 90 7.17 12.53 8.54
C SER A 90 6.08 11.67 9.16
N ALA A 91 5.85 10.47 8.63
CA ALA A 91 4.77 9.59 9.12
C ALA A 91 5.06 8.11 8.87
N VAL A 92 4.41 7.26 9.67
CA VAL A 92 4.15 5.87 9.27
C VAL A 92 3.06 5.87 8.21
N LEU A 93 3.20 5.06 7.15
CA LEU A 93 2.14 4.84 6.17
C LEU A 93 1.40 3.54 6.50
N CYS A 94 0.08 3.63 6.64
CA CYS A 94 -0.81 2.48 6.73
C CYS A 94 -1.46 2.26 5.38
N GLY A 95 -0.91 1.34 4.58
CA GLY A 95 -1.47 0.97 3.29
C GLY A 95 -2.55 -0.11 3.43
N HIS A 96 -3.65 0.04 2.72
CA HIS A 96 -4.69 -0.96 2.56
C HIS A 96 -4.71 -1.44 1.11
N SER A 97 -4.69 -2.77 0.89
CA SER A 97 -4.76 -3.33 -0.47
C SER A 97 -3.67 -2.75 -1.39
N SER A 98 -4.00 -2.22 -2.57
CA SER A 98 -3.06 -1.52 -3.47
C SER A 98 -2.38 -0.29 -2.83
N GLY A 99 -2.95 0.31 -1.79
CA GLY A 99 -2.30 1.33 -0.97
C GLY A 99 -1.00 0.86 -0.31
N CYS A 100 -0.84 -0.47 -0.12
CA CYS A 100 0.42 -1.07 0.33
C CYS A 100 1.54 -0.88 -0.69
N SER A 101 1.28 -1.14 -1.97
CA SER A 101 2.27 -0.96 -3.05
C SER A 101 2.63 0.50 -3.28
N ILE A 102 1.66 1.42 -3.16
CA ILE A 102 1.91 2.86 -3.16
C ILE A 102 2.82 3.25 -1.98
N SER A 103 2.55 2.75 -0.77
CA SER A 103 3.35 3.01 0.44
C SER A 103 4.78 2.48 0.32
N LEU A 104 4.97 1.27 -0.22
CA LEU A 104 6.28 0.71 -0.53
C LEU A 104 7.03 1.59 -1.55
N ARG A 105 6.34 2.01 -2.61
CA ARG A 105 6.93 2.90 -3.64
C ARG A 105 7.32 4.26 -3.07
N ALA A 106 6.49 4.82 -2.18
CA ALA A 106 6.77 6.08 -1.48
C ALA A 106 8.06 6.00 -0.64
N ALA A 107 8.23 4.92 0.13
CA ALA A 107 9.43 4.71 0.92
C ALA A 107 10.68 4.60 0.05
N VAL A 108 10.63 3.84 -1.06
CA VAL A 108 11.75 3.72 -2.01
C VAL A 108 12.02 5.02 -2.77
N ALA A 109 10.98 5.83 -3.03
CA ALA A 109 11.12 7.17 -3.64
C ALA A 109 11.70 8.23 -2.69
N GLY A 110 11.97 7.86 -1.42
CA GLY A 110 12.55 8.77 -0.43
C GLY A 110 11.58 9.80 0.13
N LEU A 111 10.28 9.49 0.16
CA LEU A 111 9.34 10.26 0.97
C LEU A 111 9.70 10.09 2.46
N PRO A 112 9.38 11.05 3.33
CA PRO A 112 9.75 11.00 4.74
C PRO A 112 8.89 10.01 5.53
N VAL A 113 9.05 8.73 5.19
CA VAL A 113 8.34 7.59 5.80
C VAL A 113 9.17 7.07 6.98
N THR A 114 8.54 6.91 8.14
CA THR A 114 9.16 6.41 9.38
C THR A 114 8.82 4.94 9.68
N GLY A 115 7.88 4.35 8.95
CA GLY A 115 7.49 2.95 9.05
C GLY A 115 6.40 2.62 8.04
N LEU A 116 6.18 1.33 7.79
CA LEU A 116 5.16 0.82 6.88
C LEU A 116 4.29 -0.21 7.61
N ALA A 117 2.99 0.05 7.71
CA ALA A 117 1.97 -0.89 8.14
C ALA A 117 1.14 -1.28 6.90
N LEU A 118 1.20 -2.53 6.47
CA LEU A 118 0.69 -2.98 5.18
C LEU A 118 -0.41 -4.02 5.42
N TRP A 119 -1.65 -3.65 5.13
CA TRP A 119 -2.80 -4.53 5.27
C TRP A 119 -3.20 -5.15 3.94
N GLU A 120 -3.16 -6.48 3.88
CA GLU A 120 -3.64 -7.29 2.76
C GLU A 120 -3.18 -6.80 1.39
N ALA A 121 -1.86 -6.66 1.25
CA ALA A 121 -1.24 -6.27 0.00
C ALA A 121 -1.50 -7.32 -1.11
N PRO A 122 -2.09 -6.98 -2.27
CA PRO A 122 -2.40 -7.93 -3.33
C PRO A 122 -1.16 -8.24 -4.18
N LEU A 123 -0.08 -8.74 -3.55
CA LEU A 123 1.25 -8.89 -4.13
C LEU A 123 1.71 -10.37 -4.22
N ALA A 124 0.78 -11.32 -4.18
CA ALA A 124 1.08 -12.74 -4.36
C ALA A 124 1.28 -13.15 -5.83
N GLY A 125 0.79 -12.34 -6.78
CA GLY A 125 0.78 -12.62 -8.21
C GLY A 125 2.15 -12.55 -8.89
N ASP A 126 2.16 -12.86 -10.19
CA ASP A 126 3.30 -12.79 -11.11
C ASP A 126 3.41 -11.40 -11.73
N ALA A 127 4.64 -10.86 -11.86
CA ALA A 127 4.87 -9.50 -12.35
C ALA A 127 4.45 -9.30 -13.81
N ARG A 128 4.56 -10.34 -14.66
CA ARG A 128 4.15 -10.28 -16.06
C ARG A 128 2.62 -10.24 -16.19
N GLU A 129 1.93 -11.06 -15.39
CA GLU A 129 0.46 -11.10 -15.39
C GLU A 129 -0.10 -9.80 -14.80
N THR A 130 0.48 -9.30 -13.70
CA THR A 130 0.12 -8.00 -13.10
C THR A 130 0.31 -6.86 -14.11
N ARG A 131 1.40 -6.88 -14.89
CA ARG A 131 1.63 -5.88 -15.94
C ARG A 131 0.57 -5.96 -17.04
N ALA A 132 0.30 -7.14 -17.56
CA ALA A 132 -0.69 -7.32 -18.62
C ALA A 132 -2.10 -6.87 -18.17
N TRP A 133 -2.44 -7.14 -16.92
CA TRP A 133 -3.68 -6.68 -16.31
C TRP A 133 -3.72 -5.15 -16.19
N SER A 134 -2.66 -4.52 -15.69
CA SER A 134 -2.57 -3.07 -15.53
C SER A 134 -2.59 -2.34 -16.88
N ASP A 135 -1.84 -2.84 -17.88
CA ASP A 135 -1.79 -2.26 -19.22
C ASP A 135 -3.19 -2.25 -19.88
N GLU A 136 -4.00 -3.30 -19.66
CA GLU A 136 -5.37 -3.34 -20.18
C GLU A 136 -6.30 -2.39 -19.43
N VAL A 137 -6.20 -2.28 -18.11
CA VAL A 137 -6.94 -1.27 -17.32
C VAL A 137 -6.62 0.13 -17.84
N GLU A 138 -5.34 0.47 -18.02
CA GLU A 138 -4.92 1.77 -18.53
C GLU A 138 -5.44 2.04 -19.93
N ARG A 139 -5.35 1.05 -20.83
CA ARG A 139 -5.88 1.14 -22.19
C ARG A 139 -7.38 1.48 -22.22
N LEU A 140 -8.16 0.83 -21.34
CA LEU A 140 -9.62 1.08 -21.24
C LEU A 140 -9.91 2.46 -20.65
N ILE A 141 -9.14 2.90 -19.64
CA ILE A 141 -9.24 4.26 -19.10
C ILE A 141 -8.95 5.31 -20.20
N ASP A 142 -7.89 5.13 -20.98
CA ASP A 142 -7.49 6.04 -22.06
C ASP A 142 -8.52 6.07 -23.20
N ALA A 143 -9.23 4.96 -23.42
CA ALA A 143 -10.34 4.89 -24.37
C ALA A 143 -11.66 5.53 -23.84
N GLY A 144 -11.71 5.91 -22.56
CA GLY A 144 -12.93 6.40 -21.91
C GLY A 144 -13.96 5.31 -21.58
N ASP A 145 -13.59 4.03 -21.70
CA ASP A 145 -14.42 2.88 -21.32
C ASP A 145 -14.26 2.58 -19.83
N PHE A 146 -14.79 3.45 -18.97
CA PHE A 146 -14.69 3.32 -17.53
C PHE A 146 -15.43 2.08 -16.98
N PRO A 147 -16.64 1.73 -17.45
CA PRO A 147 -17.28 0.47 -17.05
C PRO A 147 -16.45 -0.77 -17.41
N GLY A 148 -15.87 -0.81 -18.60
CA GLY A 148 -14.95 -1.88 -19.02
C GLY A 148 -13.68 -1.91 -18.19
N ALA A 149 -13.08 -0.75 -17.90
CA ALA A 149 -11.89 -0.62 -17.08
C ALA A 149 -12.12 -1.13 -15.65
N LEU A 150 -13.22 -0.73 -15.00
CA LEU A 150 -13.57 -1.20 -13.66
C LEU A 150 -13.88 -2.70 -13.66
N GLY A 151 -14.60 -3.19 -14.66
CA GLY A 151 -14.86 -4.63 -14.82
C GLY A 151 -13.57 -5.45 -14.98
N HIS A 152 -12.60 -4.95 -15.75
CA HIS A 152 -11.29 -5.60 -15.90
C HIS A 152 -10.44 -5.49 -14.63
N TYR A 153 -10.50 -4.34 -13.93
CA TYR A 153 -9.80 -4.15 -12.65
C TYR A 153 -10.25 -5.20 -11.63
N MET A 154 -11.54 -5.48 -11.56
CA MET A 154 -12.16 -6.36 -10.56
C MET A 154 -12.31 -7.82 -11.03
N LYS A 155 -11.73 -8.22 -12.19
CA LYS A 155 -12.00 -9.53 -12.82
C LYS A 155 -11.66 -10.75 -11.95
N ASP A 156 -10.72 -10.60 -11.03
CA ASP A 156 -10.24 -11.66 -10.13
C ASP A 156 -10.78 -11.48 -8.69
N MET A 157 -11.68 -10.51 -8.46
CA MET A 157 -12.39 -10.29 -7.19
C MET A 157 -13.72 -11.07 -7.18
N PRO A 158 -14.36 -11.25 -6.02
CA PRO A 158 -15.68 -11.85 -5.93
C PRO A 158 -16.67 -11.19 -6.92
N PRO A 159 -17.29 -11.95 -7.84
CA PRO A 159 -18.11 -11.36 -8.92
C PRO A 159 -19.36 -10.62 -8.41
N GLU A 160 -19.83 -10.98 -7.21
CA GLU A 160 -20.93 -10.30 -6.53
C GLU A 160 -20.62 -8.84 -6.24
N TRP A 161 -19.39 -8.47 -5.91
CA TRP A 161 -19.02 -7.08 -5.62
C TRP A 161 -19.24 -6.17 -6.84
N LEU A 162 -18.80 -6.61 -8.02
CA LEU A 162 -19.05 -5.85 -9.25
C LEU A 162 -20.53 -5.83 -9.63
N ALA A 163 -21.25 -6.94 -9.38
CA ALA A 163 -22.68 -7.02 -9.66
C ALA A 163 -23.49 -6.07 -8.77
N GLU A 164 -23.15 -5.96 -7.48
CA GLU A 164 -23.78 -5.03 -6.55
C GLU A 164 -23.53 -3.58 -6.96
N MET A 165 -22.30 -3.20 -7.32
CA MET A 165 -21.98 -1.86 -7.81
C MET A 165 -22.78 -1.51 -9.06
N LYS A 166 -22.91 -2.44 -10.03
CA LYS A 166 -23.71 -2.25 -11.26
C LYS A 166 -25.19 -2.09 -11.00
N ALA A 167 -25.70 -2.62 -9.88
CA ALA A 167 -27.10 -2.49 -9.51
C ALA A 167 -27.45 -1.15 -8.86
N THR A 168 -26.47 -0.33 -8.48
CA THR A 168 -26.70 0.97 -7.87
C THR A 168 -27.03 2.05 -8.91
N PRO A 169 -27.88 3.05 -8.56
CA PRO A 169 -28.13 4.19 -9.44
C PRO A 169 -26.86 5.01 -9.76
N GLU A 170 -25.86 4.94 -8.90
CA GLU A 170 -24.60 5.67 -8.99
C GLU A 170 -23.54 4.96 -9.85
N TRP A 171 -23.90 3.87 -10.56
CA TRP A 171 -22.95 3.05 -11.32
C TRP A 171 -22.00 3.84 -12.22
N GLU A 172 -22.53 4.80 -13.01
CA GLU A 172 -21.71 5.60 -13.91
C GLU A 172 -20.66 6.44 -13.14
N TYR A 173 -21.02 6.97 -11.99
CA TYR A 173 -20.11 7.70 -11.12
C TYR A 173 -19.05 6.78 -10.52
N ILE A 174 -19.45 5.61 -10.02
CA ILE A 174 -18.53 4.60 -9.48
C ILE A 174 -17.56 4.14 -10.56
N ALA A 175 -18.06 3.83 -11.76
CA ALA A 175 -17.22 3.41 -12.87
C ALA A 175 -16.21 4.49 -13.28
N ALA A 176 -16.62 5.76 -13.31
CA ALA A 176 -15.72 6.87 -13.62
C ALA A 176 -14.60 7.06 -12.60
N GLY A 177 -14.78 6.59 -11.37
CA GLY A 177 -13.75 6.58 -10.32
C GLY A 177 -12.52 5.71 -10.64
N VAL A 178 -12.66 4.74 -11.58
CA VAL A 178 -11.55 3.86 -12.01
C VAL A 178 -10.35 4.64 -12.58
N ARG A 179 -10.54 5.89 -13.03
CA ARG A 179 -9.44 6.75 -13.49
C ARG A 179 -8.32 6.87 -12.45
N SER A 180 -8.67 6.91 -11.16
CA SER A 180 -7.73 6.97 -10.05
C SER A 180 -7.01 5.63 -9.80
N ASN A 181 -7.53 4.51 -10.32
CA ASN A 181 -6.93 3.19 -10.15
C ASN A 181 -5.71 2.96 -11.07
N ARG A 182 -5.41 3.90 -11.97
CA ARG A 182 -4.14 3.89 -12.74
C ARG A 182 -2.94 3.83 -11.81
N ALA A 183 -2.89 4.68 -10.79
CA ALA A 183 -1.81 4.69 -9.80
C ALA A 183 -1.73 3.36 -9.02
N ASP A 184 -2.87 2.73 -8.73
CA ASP A 184 -2.93 1.41 -8.09
C ASP A 184 -2.28 0.35 -8.98
N GLY A 185 -2.68 0.25 -10.25
CA GLY A 185 -2.10 -0.68 -11.23
C GLY A 185 -0.59 -0.49 -11.38
N GLN A 186 -0.14 0.73 -11.62
CA GLN A 186 1.28 1.06 -11.77
C GLN A 186 2.11 0.70 -10.53
N SER A 187 1.58 0.96 -9.33
CA SER A 187 2.26 0.63 -8.09
C SER A 187 2.36 -0.88 -7.87
N MET A 188 1.31 -1.64 -8.18
CA MET A 188 1.33 -3.10 -8.07
C MET A 188 2.29 -3.74 -9.10
N VAL A 189 2.34 -3.25 -10.33
CA VAL A 189 3.31 -3.69 -11.35
C VAL A 189 4.74 -3.46 -10.86
N TRP A 190 5.02 -2.29 -10.30
CA TRP A 190 6.33 -1.99 -9.73
C TRP A 190 6.65 -2.91 -8.54
N ALA A 191 5.72 -3.09 -7.60
CA ALA A 191 5.94 -3.84 -6.37
C ALA A 191 6.13 -5.35 -6.64
N THR A 192 5.32 -5.95 -7.51
CA THR A 192 5.47 -7.38 -7.88
C THR A 192 6.81 -7.64 -8.55
N ALA A 193 7.24 -6.77 -9.48
CA ALA A 193 8.56 -6.89 -10.12
C ALA A 193 9.70 -6.75 -9.10
N ALA A 194 9.59 -5.81 -8.15
CA ALA A 194 10.58 -5.63 -7.10
C ALA A 194 10.68 -6.82 -6.13
N LEU A 195 9.55 -7.48 -5.84
CA LEU A 195 9.50 -8.71 -5.03
C LEU A 195 10.11 -9.91 -5.76
N GLU A 196 9.88 -10.05 -7.06
CA GLU A 196 10.51 -11.11 -7.87
C GLU A 196 12.03 -10.93 -7.96
N GLU A 197 12.50 -9.70 -8.17
CA GLU A 197 13.93 -9.38 -8.19
C GLU A 197 14.59 -9.76 -6.85
N ALA A 198 13.96 -9.45 -5.71
CA ALA A 198 14.46 -9.84 -4.39
C ALA A 198 14.50 -11.37 -4.21
N GLY A 199 13.47 -12.10 -4.69
CA GLY A 199 13.39 -13.57 -4.61
C GLY A 199 14.45 -14.28 -5.46
N THR A 200 14.75 -13.77 -6.66
CA THR A 200 15.77 -14.35 -7.55
C THR A 200 17.18 -14.16 -6.99
N THR A 201 17.46 -13.07 -6.32
CA THR A 201 18.77 -12.84 -5.67
C THR A 201 18.99 -13.73 -4.45
N ALA A 202 17.94 -14.03 -3.67
CA ALA A 202 18.02 -14.95 -2.54
C ALA A 202 18.32 -16.39 -2.98
N THR A 203 17.68 -16.89 -4.06
CA THR A 203 17.94 -18.22 -4.62
C THR A 203 19.31 -18.33 -5.30
N GLY A 204 19.78 -17.27 -5.97
CA GLY A 204 21.11 -17.19 -6.58
C GLY A 204 22.23 -17.27 -5.54
N ALA A 205 22.07 -16.61 -4.38
CA ALA A 205 23.04 -16.66 -3.28
C ALA A 205 23.09 -18.05 -2.64
N ALA A 206 21.97 -18.75 -2.47
CA ALA A 206 21.89 -20.10 -1.97
C ALA A 206 22.51 -21.14 -2.94
N GLY A 207 22.38 -20.94 -4.25
CA GLY A 207 22.95 -21.80 -5.29
C GLY A 207 24.48 -21.76 -5.39
N VAL A 208 25.09 -20.59 -5.09
CA VAL A 208 26.55 -20.42 -5.09
C VAL A 208 27.22 -21.11 -3.89
N VAL A 209 26.51 -21.29 -2.77
CA VAL A 209 27.04 -21.97 -1.58
C VAL A 209 27.01 -23.49 -1.73
N ALA A 210 26.15 -24.07 -2.55
CA ALA A 210 26.02 -25.52 -2.77
C ALA A 210 27.09 -26.12 -3.70
N GLY A 211 27.90 -25.28 -4.40
CA GLY A 211 28.90 -25.71 -5.39
C GLY A 211 30.35 -25.73 -4.91
N ALA A 212 30.66 -25.31 -3.68
CA ALA A 212 32.06 -25.28 -3.16
C ALA A 212 32.34 -26.50 -2.31
N GLY A 213 32.84 -27.58 -2.94
CA GLY A 213 33.34 -28.76 -2.27
C GLY A 213 34.61 -28.50 -1.44
N ALA A 214 34.65 -29.19 -0.32
CA ALA A 214 35.71 -29.42 0.66
C ALA A 214 37.13 -28.94 0.32
N GLY A 215 37.68 -28.05 1.18
CA GLY A 215 39.13 -27.79 1.26
C GLY A 215 39.50 -26.58 2.10
N ALA A 216 39.99 -26.84 3.34
CA ALA A 216 40.90 -26.05 4.15
C ALA A 216 40.44 -24.74 4.84
N ALA A 217 40.67 -24.77 6.15
CA ALA A 217 40.52 -23.76 7.18
C ALA A 217 41.03 -22.36 6.81
N GLY A 218 40.16 -21.36 7.02
CA GLY A 218 40.52 -19.96 7.03
C GLY A 218 39.24 -19.18 7.33
N GLY A 219 39.09 -18.68 8.55
CA GLY A 219 37.93 -17.89 8.96
C GLY A 219 37.79 -16.60 8.15
N THR A 220 36.83 -16.56 7.27
CA THR A 220 36.29 -15.32 6.69
C THR A 220 34.81 -15.28 7.01
N THR A 221 34.44 -14.31 7.84
CA THR A 221 33.05 -13.95 8.08
C THR A 221 32.39 -13.70 6.70
N ALA A 222 31.51 -14.60 6.32
CA ALA A 222 30.66 -14.40 5.15
C ALA A 222 29.74 -13.20 5.43
N THR A 223 30.13 -12.04 4.92
CA THR A 223 29.22 -10.90 4.72
C THR A 223 28.14 -11.40 3.77
N GLY A 224 26.94 -11.62 4.33
CA GLY A 224 25.77 -11.99 3.54
C GLY A 224 25.64 -11.04 2.35
N ALA A 225 25.48 -11.62 1.15
CA ALA A 225 25.17 -10.85 -0.04
C ALA A 225 23.94 -9.99 0.25
N ALA A 226 24.11 -8.67 0.21
CA ALA A 226 23.03 -7.73 0.42
C ALA A 226 21.95 -8.04 -0.63
N ALA A 227 20.70 -8.11 -0.20
CA ALA A 227 19.58 -8.24 -1.11
C ALA A 227 19.69 -7.12 -2.16
N ALA A 228 19.84 -7.47 -3.43
CA ALA A 228 19.89 -6.52 -4.53
C ALA A 228 18.45 -6.27 -4.97
N GLY A 229 18.09 -5.00 -5.17
CA GLY A 229 16.75 -4.61 -5.63
C GLY A 229 16.23 -3.40 -4.87
N PRO A 230 15.20 -2.74 -5.40
CA PRO A 230 14.71 -1.47 -4.84
C PRO A 230 14.19 -1.60 -3.41
N LEU A 231 13.60 -2.76 -3.04
CA LEU A 231 13.10 -3.00 -1.69
C LEU A 231 14.20 -3.14 -0.64
N ALA A 232 15.41 -3.55 -1.03
CA ALA A 232 16.55 -3.65 -0.13
C ALA A 232 16.98 -2.29 0.46
N GLY A 233 16.54 -1.18 -0.13
CA GLY A 233 16.74 0.18 0.38
C GLY A 233 15.83 0.57 1.55
N ILE A 234 14.76 -0.15 1.80
CA ILE A 234 13.83 0.12 2.90
C ILE A 234 14.52 -0.21 4.23
N ARG A 235 14.71 0.79 5.09
CA ARG A 235 15.38 0.67 6.40
C ARG A 235 14.43 0.94 7.57
N VAL A 236 13.26 1.43 7.29
CA VAL A 236 12.24 1.68 8.31
C VAL A 236 11.56 0.37 8.73
N PRO A 237 11.00 0.29 9.96
CA PRO A 237 10.21 -0.85 10.38
C PRO A 237 9.06 -1.14 9.42
N VAL A 238 8.79 -2.42 9.16
CA VAL A 238 7.68 -2.89 8.32
C VAL A 238 6.85 -3.91 9.08
N LEU A 239 5.53 -3.72 9.07
CA LEU A 239 4.53 -4.62 9.60
C LEU A 239 3.60 -5.03 8.45
N ALA A 240 3.66 -6.29 8.03
CA ALA A 240 2.77 -6.87 7.02
C ALA A 240 1.64 -7.64 7.72
N MET A 241 0.40 -7.26 7.44
CA MET A 241 -0.78 -7.77 8.15
C MET A 241 -1.79 -8.39 7.20
N PHE A 242 -2.54 -9.35 7.72
CA PHE A 242 -3.69 -9.94 7.04
C PHE A 242 -4.78 -10.37 8.06
N GLY A 243 -6.01 -10.53 7.57
CA GLY A 243 -7.16 -10.85 8.41
C GLY A 243 -7.22 -12.32 8.84
N LEU A 244 -7.90 -12.58 9.96
CA LEU A 244 -8.22 -13.95 10.42
C LEU A 244 -9.07 -14.72 9.40
N GLU A 245 -10.00 -14.03 8.72
CA GLU A 245 -10.86 -14.56 7.69
C GLU A 245 -10.57 -13.85 6.36
N THR A 246 -9.41 -14.19 5.76
CA THR A 246 -8.88 -13.52 4.57
C THR A 246 -8.82 -14.43 3.34
N PHE A 247 -8.51 -13.85 2.19
CA PHE A 247 -8.22 -14.58 0.95
C PHE A 247 -6.88 -15.35 1.08
N PRO A 248 -6.79 -16.58 0.51
CA PRO A 248 -5.60 -17.44 0.67
C PRO A 248 -4.28 -16.81 0.22
N GLU A 249 -4.32 -15.88 -0.72
CA GLU A 249 -3.16 -15.18 -1.26
C GLU A 249 -2.60 -14.09 -0.34
N MET A 250 -3.35 -13.58 0.65
CA MET A 250 -2.91 -12.48 1.50
C MET A 250 -1.78 -12.88 2.47
N PRO A 251 -1.83 -14.03 3.16
CA PRO A 251 -0.68 -14.52 3.91
C PRO A 251 0.56 -14.73 3.03
N VAL A 252 0.37 -15.26 1.81
CA VAL A 252 1.47 -15.49 0.85
C VAL A 252 2.15 -14.17 0.49
N ALA A 253 1.37 -13.12 0.22
CA ALA A 253 1.91 -11.80 -0.09
C ALA A 253 2.67 -11.19 1.10
N ALA A 254 2.16 -11.34 2.34
CA ALA A 254 2.82 -10.87 3.55
C ALA A 254 4.18 -11.54 3.74
N GLU A 255 4.26 -12.85 3.54
CA GLU A 255 5.52 -13.61 3.61
C GLU A 255 6.51 -13.22 2.50
N ARG A 256 6.03 -12.95 1.26
CA ARG A 256 6.89 -12.44 0.18
C ARG A 256 7.49 -11.08 0.53
N ILE A 257 6.71 -10.18 1.14
CA ILE A 257 7.20 -8.89 1.62
C ILE A 257 8.27 -9.10 2.70
N ALA A 258 8.02 -10.00 3.66
CA ALA A 258 8.97 -10.30 4.72
C ALA A 258 10.28 -10.92 4.21
N ALA A 259 10.21 -11.75 3.19
CA ALA A 259 11.40 -12.31 2.54
C ALA A 259 12.22 -11.25 1.78
N ALA A 260 11.56 -10.23 1.21
CA ALA A 260 12.20 -9.17 0.43
C ALA A 260 12.74 -8.02 1.29
N ILE A 261 12.14 -7.76 2.45
CA ILE A 261 12.50 -6.65 3.35
C ILE A 261 12.88 -7.22 4.73
N PRO A 262 14.18 -7.41 5.02
CA PRO A 262 14.62 -7.99 6.27
C PRO A 262 14.13 -7.20 7.50
N GLY A 263 13.65 -7.92 8.50
CA GLY A 263 13.11 -7.33 9.72
C GLY A 263 11.63 -6.97 9.66
N THR A 264 10.95 -7.28 8.55
CA THR A 264 9.50 -7.21 8.47
C THR A 264 8.86 -8.17 9.49
N VAL A 265 7.89 -7.66 10.23
CA VAL A 265 7.04 -8.47 11.10
C VAL A 265 5.77 -8.84 10.32
N VAL A 266 5.45 -10.14 10.26
CA VAL A 266 4.19 -10.63 9.69
C VAL A 266 3.22 -10.88 10.84
N LYS A 267 1.98 -10.41 10.71
CA LYS A 267 1.00 -10.54 11.78
C LYS A 267 -0.42 -10.75 11.26
N GLU A 268 -1.11 -11.69 11.87
CA GLU A 268 -2.54 -11.90 11.73
C GLU A 268 -3.29 -10.97 12.70
N VAL A 269 -4.32 -10.26 12.22
CA VAL A 269 -5.11 -9.29 12.98
C VAL A 269 -6.59 -9.56 12.73
N PRO A 270 -7.50 -9.33 13.71
CA PRO A 270 -8.93 -9.49 13.47
C PRO A 270 -9.42 -8.71 12.25
N GLY A 271 -10.08 -9.42 11.33
CA GLY A 271 -10.59 -8.87 10.08
C GLY A 271 -11.11 -9.96 9.15
N ALA A 272 -12.03 -9.60 8.26
CA ALA A 272 -12.68 -10.49 7.30
C ALA A 272 -12.97 -9.74 5.99
N GLU A 273 -13.14 -10.49 4.90
CA GLU A 273 -13.56 -9.95 3.60
C GLU A 273 -12.75 -8.72 3.14
N HIS A 274 -11.43 -8.76 3.32
CA HIS A 274 -10.49 -7.69 2.97
C HIS A 274 -10.56 -6.45 3.88
N SER A 275 -11.38 -6.45 4.93
CA SER A 275 -11.52 -5.36 5.90
C SER A 275 -10.99 -5.77 7.27
N TRP A 276 -10.40 -4.81 7.99
CA TRP A 276 -9.99 -5.02 9.39
C TRP A 276 -11.10 -4.63 10.37
N GLU A 277 -11.01 -5.14 11.60
CA GLU A 277 -11.81 -4.64 12.72
C GLU A 277 -11.16 -3.36 13.28
N PRO A 278 -11.91 -2.23 13.41
CA PRO A 278 -11.32 -0.94 13.77
C PRO A 278 -10.59 -0.90 15.11
N GLU A 279 -11.14 -1.49 16.17
CA GLU A 279 -10.55 -1.43 17.50
C GLU A 279 -9.24 -2.24 17.62
N PRO A 280 -9.17 -3.52 17.24
CA PRO A 280 -7.92 -4.27 17.24
C PRO A 280 -6.86 -3.63 16.35
N MET A 281 -7.25 -3.14 15.16
CA MET A 281 -6.33 -2.48 14.23
C MET A 281 -5.77 -1.18 14.84
N ALA A 282 -6.59 -0.35 15.46
CA ALA A 282 -6.13 0.88 16.10
C ALA A 282 -5.08 0.61 17.19
N HIS A 283 -5.27 -0.41 18.02
CA HIS A 283 -4.31 -0.83 19.02
C HIS A 283 -3.00 -1.33 18.41
N GLU A 284 -3.09 -2.12 17.35
CA GLU A 284 -1.92 -2.63 16.63
C GLU A 284 -1.11 -1.50 16.02
N LEU A 285 -1.78 -0.59 15.30
CA LEU A 285 -1.14 0.57 14.68
C LEU A 285 -0.52 1.50 15.73
N ALA A 286 -1.20 1.74 16.87
CA ALA A 286 -0.66 2.57 17.94
C ALA A 286 0.62 1.98 18.55
N ALA A 287 0.66 0.67 18.77
CA ALA A 287 1.85 -0.03 19.25
C ALA A 287 3.00 0.07 18.24
N PHE A 288 2.72 -0.19 16.95
CA PHE A 288 3.71 -0.14 15.89
C PHE A 288 4.30 1.26 15.70
N VAL A 289 3.44 2.30 15.58
CA VAL A 289 3.88 3.69 15.36
C VAL A 289 4.75 4.20 16.51
N LYS A 290 4.37 3.91 17.77
CA LYS A 290 5.18 4.28 18.94
C LYS A 290 6.54 3.58 18.93
N SER A 291 6.60 2.29 18.54
CA SER A 291 7.86 1.57 18.44
C SER A 291 8.76 2.08 17.32
N ALA A 292 8.20 2.47 16.19
CA ALA A 292 8.92 3.05 15.06
C ALA A 292 9.54 4.40 15.41
N SER A 293 8.79 5.24 16.13
CA SER A 293 9.24 6.59 16.54
C SER A 293 10.39 6.59 17.58
N THR A 294 10.60 5.49 18.29
CA THR A 294 11.71 5.38 19.25
C THR A 294 13.03 4.91 18.63
N ARG A 295 13.03 4.56 17.34
CA ARG A 295 14.22 4.05 16.62
C ARG A 295 14.87 5.09 15.70
N VAL A 296 14.25 6.26 15.58
CA VAL A 296 14.74 7.44 14.86
C VAL A 296 15.41 8.38 15.86
#